data_55cc30834c560d5655486e9276f23b67
#
_entry.id   55cc30834c560d5655486e9276f23b67
#
_cell.length_a   1.000
_cell.length_b   1.000
_cell.length_c   1.000
_cell.angle_alpha   90.00
_cell.angle_beta   90.00
_cell.angle_gamma   90.00
#
_symmetry.space_group_name_H-M   'P 1'
#
loop_
_entity.id
_entity.type
_entity.pdbx_description
1 polymer ?
#
loop_
_entity_poly.entity_id
_entity_poly.type
_entity_poly.pdbx_seq_one_letter_code
_entity_poly.pdbx_strand_id
1 'polypeptide(L)'
;MQQRKEIQHVFCVGAKSLGAYGGYETFVYKLTEYHQNKKNIKYHVACKANGSGYMDENQLESVKKINDHEFEFHNAHCFKIRVPQIGAVQAIYYDAVALKACCEYIEKYHISQPIVYIMACRIGPIARYFYKKIHKLGGKIYLNPDGHEWMRAKWPAPVRKYWKISEKMMVKYSDLVICDSINIEKYIHKCYDGKGIHGRNPRTTFIAYGADLTLSKLTDDDEKLVNWYKDKGL
;
A
#
# COMPACT_ATOMS: atom_id res chain seq x y z
N MET A 1 -4.29 33.00 20.02
CA MET A 1 -3.25 32.00 19.64
C MET A 1 -3.84 31.10 18.56
N GLN A 2 -3.42 31.25 17.29
CA GLN A 2 -3.79 30.30 16.23
C GLN A 2 -3.11 28.97 16.54
N GLN A 3 -3.88 27.92 16.86
CA GLN A 3 -3.36 26.57 16.90
C GLN A 3 -2.76 26.28 15.51
N ARG A 4 -1.44 26.11 15.41
CA ARG A 4 -0.82 25.53 14.23
C ARG A 4 -1.48 24.18 14.02
N LYS A 5 -2.29 24.02 12.96
CA LYS A 5 -2.84 22.72 12.60
C LYS A 5 -1.64 21.78 12.37
N GLU A 6 -1.52 20.80 13.23
CA GLU A 6 -0.47 19.79 13.15
C GLU A 6 -0.61 19.04 11.81
N ILE A 7 0.50 18.85 11.10
CA ILE A 7 0.50 18.17 9.81
C ILE A 7 0.33 16.67 10.08
N GLN A 8 -0.68 16.06 9.48
CA GLN A 8 -0.84 14.62 9.52
C GLN A 8 0.14 13.96 8.56
N HIS A 9 1.08 13.18 9.08
CA HIS A 9 2.01 12.38 8.30
C HIS A 9 1.45 10.99 8.04
N VAL A 10 1.44 10.56 6.76
CA VAL A 10 0.97 9.26 6.32
C VAL A 10 2.07 8.55 5.53
N PHE A 11 2.52 7.42 6.04
CA PHE A 11 3.55 6.58 5.43
C PHE A 11 2.87 5.45 4.66
N CYS A 12 3.07 5.37 3.35
CA CYS A 12 2.53 4.34 2.47
C CYS A 12 3.59 3.28 2.16
N VAL A 13 3.30 2.02 2.52
CA VAL A 13 4.18 0.86 2.31
C VAL A 13 3.42 -0.22 1.56
N GLY A 14 4.05 -0.83 0.56
CA GLY A 14 3.47 -1.96 -0.19
C GLY A 14 3.21 -1.69 -1.66
N ALA A 15 3.01 -0.43 -2.08
CA ALA A 15 3.12 -0.04 -3.48
C ALA A 15 4.58 -0.11 -3.94
N LYS A 16 4.83 -0.47 -5.18
CA LYS A 16 6.21 -0.59 -5.71
C LYS A 16 6.74 0.73 -6.24
N SER A 17 5.85 1.58 -6.73
CA SER A 17 6.20 2.86 -7.37
C SER A 17 4.99 3.79 -7.39
N LEU A 18 5.19 5.01 -7.87
CA LEU A 18 4.14 5.94 -8.23
C LEU A 18 4.00 5.99 -9.75
N GLY A 19 2.78 5.89 -10.27
CA GLY A 19 2.49 6.02 -11.70
C GLY A 19 2.72 4.75 -12.55
N ALA A 20 3.32 3.66 -12.01
CA ALA A 20 3.36 2.40 -12.71
C ALA A 20 1.98 1.71 -12.70
N TYR A 21 1.77 0.78 -13.64
CA TYR A 21 0.56 -0.01 -13.68
C TYR A 21 0.49 -0.96 -12.48
N GLY A 22 -0.60 -0.85 -11.72
CA GLY A 22 -0.88 -1.72 -10.57
C GLY A 22 -1.95 -1.09 -9.68
N GLY A 23 -2.74 -1.91 -8.96
CA GLY A 23 -3.83 -1.42 -8.12
C GLY A 23 -3.34 -0.46 -7.02
N TYR A 24 -2.32 -0.86 -6.28
CA TYR A 24 -1.75 -0.03 -5.21
C TYR A 24 -0.98 1.18 -5.75
N GLU A 25 -0.23 1.00 -6.82
CA GLU A 25 0.54 2.05 -7.47
C GLU A 25 -0.38 3.16 -7.96
N THR A 26 -1.46 2.79 -8.67
CA THR A 26 -2.49 3.73 -9.13
C THR A 26 -3.21 4.41 -7.97
N PHE A 27 -3.57 3.63 -6.94
CA PHE A 27 -4.26 4.18 -5.76
C PHE A 27 -3.39 5.23 -5.04
N VAL A 28 -2.12 4.93 -4.75
CA VAL A 28 -1.23 5.88 -4.07
C VAL A 28 -0.94 7.10 -4.94
N TYR A 29 -0.79 6.91 -6.25
CA TYR A 29 -0.64 8.02 -7.21
C TYR A 29 -1.84 8.97 -7.13
N LYS A 30 -3.06 8.46 -7.28
CA LYS A 30 -4.29 9.26 -7.23
C LYS A 30 -4.52 9.90 -5.86
N LEU A 31 -4.18 9.20 -4.78
CA LEU A 31 -4.27 9.71 -3.43
C LEU A 31 -3.34 10.91 -3.21
N THR A 32 -2.09 10.81 -3.64
CA THR A 32 -1.11 11.90 -3.53
C THR A 32 -1.44 13.06 -4.47
N GLU A 33 -1.88 12.77 -5.69
CA GLU A 33 -2.36 13.77 -6.66
C GLU A 33 -3.52 14.60 -6.07
N TYR A 34 -4.54 13.93 -5.52
CA TYR A 34 -5.69 14.60 -4.92
C TYR A 34 -5.31 15.51 -3.73
N HIS A 35 -4.32 15.10 -2.94
CA HIS A 35 -3.92 15.83 -1.75
C HIS A 35 -2.71 16.76 -1.95
N GLN A 36 -2.14 16.85 -3.16
CA GLN A 36 -0.88 17.58 -3.40
C GLN A 36 -0.89 19.05 -2.94
N ASN A 37 -2.07 19.69 -2.94
CA ASN A 37 -2.24 21.08 -2.51
C ASN A 37 -2.71 21.22 -1.04
N LYS A 38 -2.87 20.12 -0.30
CA LYS A 38 -3.30 20.14 1.10
C LYS A 38 -2.10 20.36 2.01
N LYS A 39 -2.10 21.46 2.77
CA LYS A 39 -1.00 21.82 3.70
C LYS A 39 -1.04 21.07 5.03
N ASN A 40 -2.14 20.40 5.34
CA ASN A 40 -2.35 19.70 6.62
C ASN A 40 -2.10 18.20 6.55
N ILE A 41 -1.64 17.67 5.41
CA ILE A 41 -1.29 16.26 5.23
C ILE A 41 0.01 16.16 4.43
N LYS A 42 0.92 15.28 4.84
CA LYS A 42 2.16 14.95 4.13
C LYS A 42 2.29 13.45 3.98
N TYR A 43 2.41 13.00 2.73
CA TYR A 43 2.65 11.60 2.43
C TYR A 43 4.15 11.29 2.40
N HIS A 44 4.49 10.06 2.81
CA HIS A 44 5.81 9.45 2.68
C HIS A 44 5.63 8.11 2.01
N VAL A 45 6.15 7.92 0.80
CA VAL A 45 5.87 6.76 -0.03
C VAL A 45 7.13 5.94 -0.25
N ALA A 46 7.09 4.67 0.19
CA ALA A 46 8.13 3.72 -0.15
C ALA A 46 8.01 3.29 -1.61
N CYS A 47 9.12 3.32 -2.34
CA CYS A 47 9.21 2.91 -3.74
C CYS A 47 10.35 1.89 -3.92
N LYS A 48 10.22 0.96 -4.87
CA LYS A 48 11.34 0.07 -5.23
C LYS A 48 12.37 0.82 -6.06
N ALA A 49 13.64 0.60 -5.75
CA ALA A 49 14.75 1.17 -6.50
C ALA A 49 15.18 0.33 -7.71
N ASN A 50 14.76 -0.95 -7.74
CA ASN A 50 15.19 -1.89 -8.80
C ASN A 50 14.23 -3.08 -8.95
N GLY A 51 14.40 -3.85 -10.01
CA GLY A 51 13.61 -5.04 -10.32
C GLY A 51 12.23 -4.71 -10.90
N SER A 52 11.36 -5.72 -11.07
CA SER A 52 10.05 -5.53 -11.67
C SER A 52 9.19 -4.51 -10.92
N GLY A 53 8.65 -3.53 -11.64
CA GLY A 53 7.82 -2.46 -11.11
C GLY A 53 8.59 -1.45 -10.25
N TYR A 54 9.92 -1.30 -10.46
CA TYR A 54 10.71 -0.29 -9.76
C TYR A 54 10.25 1.13 -10.11
N MET A 55 10.60 2.06 -9.23
CA MET A 55 10.34 3.47 -9.45
C MET A 55 11.39 4.06 -10.37
N ASP A 56 10.94 4.58 -11.51
CA ASP A 56 11.74 5.43 -12.40
C ASP A 56 11.13 6.83 -12.36
N GLU A 57 11.74 7.68 -11.58
CA GLU A 57 11.30 9.06 -11.41
C GLU A 57 11.42 9.90 -12.71
N ASN A 58 12.26 9.47 -13.66
CA ASN A 58 12.41 10.17 -14.95
C ASN A 58 11.17 10.01 -15.85
N GLN A 59 10.29 9.07 -15.55
CA GLN A 59 9.01 8.88 -16.25
C GLN A 59 7.89 9.79 -15.72
N LEU A 60 8.16 10.53 -14.65
CA LEU A 60 7.20 11.46 -14.07
C LEU A 60 7.59 12.90 -14.34
N GLU A 61 6.61 13.70 -14.71
CA GLU A 61 6.80 15.15 -14.84
C GLU A 61 6.83 15.81 -13.44
N SER A 62 7.60 16.90 -13.32
CA SER A 62 7.63 17.72 -12.11
C SER A 62 8.17 17.04 -10.84
N VAL A 63 9.03 16.03 -10.99
CA VAL A 63 9.74 15.43 -9.86
C VAL A 63 10.84 16.36 -9.37
N LYS A 64 10.90 16.55 -8.04
CA LYS A 64 12.00 17.25 -7.39
C LYS A 64 12.94 16.23 -6.74
N LYS A 65 14.10 15.99 -7.34
CA LYS A 65 15.13 15.13 -6.77
C LYS A 65 15.71 15.75 -5.51
N ILE A 66 15.75 14.97 -4.42
CA ILE A 66 16.38 15.35 -3.14
C ILE A 66 17.81 14.78 -3.09
N ASN A 67 17.95 13.49 -3.36
CA ASN A 67 19.21 12.76 -3.49
C ASN A 67 18.99 11.50 -4.36
N ASP A 68 19.97 10.59 -4.44
CA ASP A 68 19.86 9.37 -5.26
C ASP A 68 18.83 8.35 -4.75
N HIS A 69 18.39 8.50 -3.51
CA HIS A 69 17.44 7.59 -2.86
C HIS A 69 16.10 8.24 -2.52
N GLU A 70 16.00 9.57 -2.63
CA GLU A 70 14.81 10.32 -2.22
C GLU A 70 14.45 11.39 -3.25
N PHE A 71 13.16 11.56 -3.46
CA PHE A 71 12.60 12.60 -4.32
C PHE A 71 11.25 13.08 -3.77
N GLU A 72 10.79 14.21 -4.25
CA GLU A 72 9.45 14.74 -3.95
C GLU A 72 8.60 14.75 -5.22
N PHE A 73 7.37 14.27 -5.10
CA PHE A 73 6.38 14.23 -6.16
C PHE A 73 4.96 14.37 -5.58
N HIS A 74 4.09 15.18 -6.19
CA HIS A 74 2.76 15.49 -5.64
C HIS A 74 2.80 15.94 -4.16
N ASN A 75 3.81 16.71 -3.77
CA ASN A 75 4.07 17.06 -2.38
C ASN A 75 4.27 15.85 -1.44
N ALA A 76 4.47 14.66 -1.96
CA ALA A 76 4.83 13.48 -1.20
C ALA A 76 6.35 13.29 -1.18
N HIS A 77 6.91 12.96 -0.02
CA HIS A 77 8.30 12.50 0.10
C HIS A 77 8.35 11.02 -0.28
N CYS A 78 9.10 10.71 -1.32
CA CYS A 78 9.27 9.36 -1.84
C CYS A 78 10.69 8.86 -1.55
N PHE A 79 10.83 7.64 -1.05
CA PHE A 79 12.12 7.02 -0.75
C PHE A 79 12.25 5.66 -1.39
N LYS A 80 13.41 5.40 -2.01
CA LYS A 80 13.67 4.23 -2.83
C LYS A 80 14.35 3.11 -2.01
N ILE A 81 13.76 1.92 -2.03
CA ILE A 81 14.26 0.72 -1.37
C ILE A 81 14.87 -0.21 -2.40
N ARG A 82 16.15 -0.49 -2.27
CA ARG A 82 16.84 -1.51 -3.08
C ARG A 82 16.47 -2.90 -2.57
N VAL A 83 16.11 -3.80 -3.49
CA VAL A 83 15.67 -5.15 -3.18
C VAL A 83 16.57 -6.20 -3.82
N PRO A 84 16.91 -7.29 -3.11
CA PRO A 84 17.68 -8.40 -3.68
C PRO A 84 16.82 -9.22 -4.64
N GLN A 85 17.47 -9.91 -5.59
CA GLN A 85 16.82 -10.79 -6.58
C GLN A 85 16.55 -12.18 -5.96
N ILE A 86 15.61 -12.27 -5.03
CA ILE A 86 15.27 -13.48 -4.24
C ILE A 86 13.86 -14.01 -4.51
N GLY A 87 13.38 -13.86 -5.74
CA GLY A 87 12.07 -14.37 -6.15
C GLY A 87 10.91 -13.76 -5.34
N ALA A 88 9.93 -14.57 -4.98
CA ALA A 88 8.70 -14.10 -4.29
C ALA A 88 8.98 -13.49 -2.90
N VAL A 89 10.03 -13.88 -2.22
CA VAL A 89 10.43 -13.35 -0.89
C VAL A 89 10.82 -11.87 -0.96
N GLN A 90 11.18 -11.39 -2.15
CA GLN A 90 11.51 -9.99 -2.41
C GLN A 90 10.42 -9.01 -1.90
N ALA A 91 9.14 -9.39 -2.02
CA ALA A 91 8.04 -8.53 -1.56
C ALA A 91 8.00 -8.41 -0.03
N ILE A 92 8.30 -9.49 0.68
CA ILE A 92 8.40 -9.50 2.16
C ILE A 92 9.58 -8.65 2.60
N TYR A 93 10.74 -8.83 1.96
CA TYR A 93 11.94 -8.04 2.23
C TYR A 93 11.68 -6.54 2.01
N TYR A 94 11.08 -6.20 0.87
CA TYR A 94 10.73 -4.82 0.55
C TYR A 94 9.88 -4.16 1.63
N ASP A 95 8.77 -4.78 2.03
CA ASP A 95 7.87 -4.22 3.03
C ASP A 95 8.56 -4.10 4.40
N ALA A 96 9.39 -5.08 4.78
CA ALA A 96 10.12 -5.05 6.05
C ALA A 96 11.16 -3.89 6.10
N VAL A 97 11.92 -3.71 5.02
CA VAL A 97 12.91 -2.62 4.94
C VAL A 97 12.22 -1.26 4.84
N ALA A 98 11.12 -1.17 4.09
CA ALA A 98 10.33 0.04 4.02
C ALA A 98 9.76 0.46 5.38
N LEU A 99 9.22 -0.49 6.16
CA LEU A 99 8.74 -0.21 7.52
C LEU A 99 9.87 0.19 8.48
N LYS A 100 11.06 -0.43 8.33
CA LYS A 100 12.24 0.00 9.09
C LYS A 100 12.58 1.46 8.79
N ALA A 101 12.65 1.82 7.50
CA ALA A 101 12.91 3.19 7.05
C ALA A 101 11.85 4.18 7.57
N CYS A 102 10.56 3.80 7.54
CA CYS A 102 9.49 4.61 8.13
C CYS A 102 9.73 4.87 9.62
N CYS A 103 10.06 3.83 10.40
CA CYS A 103 10.33 3.98 11.84
C CYS A 103 11.52 4.89 12.10
N GLU A 104 12.60 4.75 11.32
CA GLU A 104 13.80 5.58 11.43
C GLU A 104 13.51 7.06 11.09
N TYR A 105 12.70 7.28 10.04
CA TYR A 105 12.28 8.63 9.66
C TYR A 105 11.39 9.29 10.73
N ILE A 106 10.40 8.56 11.25
CA ILE A 106 9.51 9.04 12.32
C ILE A 106 10.31 9.43 13.55
N GLU A 107 11.27 8.59 13.96
CA GLU A 107 12.13 8.82 15.11
C GLU A 107 13.07 10.00 14.90
N LYS A 108 13.74 10.07 13.75
CA LYS A 108 14.69 11.13 13.38
C LYS A 108 14.04 12.52 13.36
N TYR A 109 12.83 12.61 12.82
CA TYR A 109 12.14 13.89 12.66
C TYR A 109 11.08 14.16 13.74
N HIS A 110 11.02 13.32 14.78
CA HIS A 110 10.08 13.45 15.91
C HIS A 110 8.63 13.66 15.46
N ILE A 111 8.20 12.87 14.45
CA ILE A 111 6.87 12.99 13.87
C ILE A 111 5.83 12.52 14.87
N SER A 112 4.90 13.42 15.20
CA SER A 112 3.81 13.15 16.12
C SER A 112 2.66 12.43 15.40
N GLN A 113 2.08 11.44 16.06
CA GLN A 113 0.90 10.69 15.62
C GLN A 113 0.90 10.24 14.14
N PRO A 114 2.01 9.64 13.61
CA PRO A 114 2.04 9.21 12.24
C PRO A 114 1.04 8.08 11.97
N ILE A 115 0.51 8.04 10.76
CA ILE A 115 -0.23 6.88 10.24
C ILE A 115 0.71 6.10 9.34
N VAL A 116 0.87 4.80 9.57
CA VAL A 116 1.58 3.89 8.68
C VAL A 116 0.54 3.01 7.97
N TYR A 117 0.33 3.27 6.69
CA TYR A 117 -0.62 2.55 5.84
C TYR A 117 0.10 1.47 5.05
N ILE A 118 -0.19 0.23 5.39
CA ILE A 118 0.44 -0.95 4.80
C ILE A 118 -0.53 -1.60 3.81
N MET A 119 -0.09 -1.78 2.58
CA MET A 119 -0.86 -2.40 1.52
C MET A 119 -0.39 -3.84 1.30
N ALA A 120 -1.32 -4.77 1.43
CA ALA A 120 -1.18 -6.23 1.44
C ALA A 120 -0.57 -6.83 2.74
N CYS A 121 -0.95 -8.08 2.98
CA CYS A 121 -0.62 -8.81 4.21
C CYS A 121 0.64 -9.67 4.05
N ARG A 122 1.82 -9.07 3.74
CA ARG A 122 3.02 -9.84 3.37
C ARG A 122 3.93 -10.20 4.54
N ILE A 123 3.88 -9.45 5.65
CA ILE A 123 4.89 -9.51 6.71
C ILE A 123 4.36 -10.06 8.05
N GLY A 124 3.26 -10.81 8.06
CA GLY A 124 2.59 -11.26 9.27
C GLY A 124 3.50 -11.78 10.38
N PRO A 125 4.43 -12.71 10.14
CA PRO A 125 5.32 -13.25 11.16
C PRO A 125 6.19 -12.20 11.88
N ILE A 126 6.54 -11.11 11.20
CA ILE A 126 7.35 -10.01 11.76
C ILE A 126 6.54 -8.74 12.04
N ALA A 127 5.27 -8.71 11.65
CA ALA A 127 4.40 -7.55 11.80
C ALA A 127 4.34 -7.03 13.23
N ARG A 128 4.24 -7.94 14.22
CA ARG A 128 4.17 -7.57 15.65
C ARG A 128 5.36 -6.72 16.11
N TYR A 129 6.55 -6.98 15.58
CA TYR A 129 7.74 -6.19 15.92
C TYR A 129 7.59 -4.74 15.45
N PHE A 130 7.27 -4.54 14.16
CA PHE A 130 7.08 -3.21 13.58
C PHE A 130 5.89 -2.47 14.21
N TYR A 131 4.77 -3.16 14.42
CA TYR A 131 3.56 -2.57 14.99
C TYR A 131 3.83 -2.05 16.41
N LYS A 132 4.52 -2.83 17.24
CA LYS A 132 4.94 -2.36 18.57
C LYS A 132 5.86 -1.14 18.49
N LYS A 133 6.81 -1.13 17.54
CA LYS A 133 7.72 0.00 17.37
C LYS A 133 6.96 1.26 16.93
N ILE A 134 6.06 1.15 15.96
CA ILE A 134 5.23 2.27 15.48
C ILE A 134 4.33 2.81 16.60
N HIS A 135 3.66 1.93 17.35
CA HIS A 135 2.84 2.35 18.51
C HIS A 135 3.69 3.04 19.59
N LYS A 136 4.90 2.53 19.87
CA LYS A 136 5.83 3.18 20.80
C LYS A 136 6.24 4.60 20.36
N LEU A 137 6.28 4.83 19.05
CA LEU A 137 6.52 6.15 18.44
C LEU A 137 5.23 7.00 18.35
N GLY A 138 4.12 6.59 18.98
CA GLY A 138 2.84 7.31 18.97
C GLY A 138 2.03 7.16 17.69
N GLY A 139 2.44 6.29 16.76
CA GLY A 139 1.79 6.09 15.48
C GLY A 139 0.63 5.11 15.52
N LYS A 140 -0.12 5.06 14.41
CA LYS A 140 -1.20 4.10 14.14
C LYS A 140 -0.91 3.31 12.87
N ILE A 141 -1.45 2.10 12.81
CA ILE A 141 -1.28 1.19 11.68
C ILE A 141 -2.61 0.98 11.01
N TYR A 142 -2.66 1.40 9.75
CA TYR A 142 -3.77 1.12 8.85
C TYR A 142 -3.34 0.04 7.87
N LEU A 143 -4.19 -0.94 7.64
CA LEU A 143 -3.90 -2.09 6.79
C LEU A 143 -4.92 -2.20 5.67
N ASN A 144 -4.46 -2.27 4.43
CA ASN A 144 -5.28 -2.81 3.34
C ASN A 144 -4.98 -4.31 3.23
N PRO A 145 -5.98 -5.19 3.46
CA PRO A 145 -5.74 -6.63 3.51
C PRO A 145 -5.54 -7.27 2.13
N ASP A 146 -5.73 -6.48 1.03
CA ASP A 146 -5.87 -7.03 -0.32
C ASP A 146 -7.08 -7.96 -0.47
N GLY A 147 -7.21 -8.66 -1.58
CA GLY A 147 -8.28 -9.62 -1.83
C GLY A 147 -7.79 -11.07 -1.80
N HIS A 148 -8.05 -11.82 -0.75
CA HIS A 148 -7.90 -13.28 -0.69
C HIS A 148 -6.63 -13.84 -1.37
N GLU A 149 -5.45 -13.21 -1.17
CA GLU A 149 -4.21 -13.61 -1.86
C GLU A 149 -3.91 -15.11 -1.66
N TRP A 150 -4.27 -15.65 -0.49
CA TRP A 150 -4.10 -17.06 -0.17
C TRP A 150 -4.99 -18.01 -1.00
N MET A 151 -6.05 -17.51 -1.66
CA MET A 151 -6.92 -18.31 -2.55
C MET A 151 -6.41 -18.37 -3.98
N ARG A 152 -5.47 -17.53 -4.36
CA ARG A 152 -5.00 -17.45 -5.75
C ARG A 152 -4.29 -18.73 -6.17
N ALA A 153 -4.79 -19.34 -7.27
CA ALA A 153 -4.28 -20.60 -7.81
C ALA A 153 -2.80 -20.57 -8.22
N LYS A 154 -2.25 -19.40 -8.51
CA LYS A 154 -0.83 -19.22 -8.84
C LYS A 154 0.13 -19.62 -7.72
N TRP A 155 -0.35 -19.71 -6.47
CA TRP A 155 0.49 -20.03 -5.32
C TRP A 155 0.39 -21.51 -4.95
N PRO A 156 1.53 -22.20 -4.71
CA PRO A 156 1.54 -23.54 -4.16
C PRO A 156 1.02 -23.56 -2.72
N ALA A 157 0.56 -24.71 -2.25
CA ALA A 157 -0.11 -24.87 -0.94
C ALA A 157 0.67 -24.28 0.26
N PRO A 158 2.00 -24.45 0.39
CA PRO A 158 2.76 -23.84 1.49
C PRO A 158 2.72 -22.33 1.48
N VAL A 159 2.79 -21.71 0.30
CA VAL A 159 2.73 -20.26 0.12
C VAL A 159 1.33 -19.74 0.45
N ARG A 160 0.28 -20.42 0.04
CA ARG A 160 -1.11 -20.09 0.41
C ARG A 160 -1.30 -20.12 1.93
N LYS A 161 -0.75 -21.15 2.60
CA LYS A 161 -0.78 -21.25 4.06
C LYS A 161 -0.05 -20.08 4.72
N TYR A 162 1.12 -19.69 4.20
CA TYR A 162 1.85 -18.51 4.66
C TYR A 162 0.99 -17.25 4.56
N TRP A 163 0.39 -16.99 3.39
CA TRP A 163 -0.45 -15.81 3.18
C TRP A 163 -1.62 -15.75 4.16
N LYS A 164 -2.31 -16.88 4.40
CA LYS A 164 -3.43 -16.93 5.34
C LYS A 164 -3.01 -16.65 6.78
N ILE A 165 -1.88 -17.18 7.21
CA ILE A 165 -1.32 -16.91 8.55
C ILE A 165 -0.89 -15.45 8.64
N SER A 166 -0.22 -14.93 7.62
CA SER A 166 0.24 -13.54 7.55
C SER A 166 -0.93 -12.56 7.65
N GLU A 167 -1.98 -12.76 6.85
CA GLU A 167 -3.22 -11.98 6.91
C GLU A 167 -3.81 -11.95 8.32
N LYS A 168 -4.01 -13.14 8.93
CA LYS A 168 -4.53 -13.26 10.30
C LYS A 168 -3.70 -12.45 11.30
N MET A 169 -2.37 -12.54 11.21
CA MET A 169 -1.49 -11.83 12.15
C MET A 169 -1.53 -10.32 11.93
N MET A 170 -1.53 -9.87 10.68
CA MET A 170 -1.55 -8.44 10.38
C MET A 170 -2.90 -7.81 10.72
N VAL A 171 -4.02 -8.43 10.37
CA VAL A 171 -5.37 -7.96 10.76
C VAL A 171 -5.50 -7.89 12.29
N LYS A 172 -5.01 -8.90 13.01
CA LYS A 172 -5.09 -8.95 14.48
C LYS A 172 -4.48 -7.73 15.18
N TYR A 173 -3.41 -7.19 14.65
CA TYR A 173 -2.62 -6.14 15.31
C TYR A 173 -2.82 -4.74 14.71
N SER A 174 -3.55 -4.59 13.61
CA SER A 174 -3.82 -3.29 12.99
C SER A 174 -4.83 -2.48 13.79
N ASP A 175 -4.67 -1.16 13.77
CA ASP A 175 -5.60 -0.22 14.42
C ASP A 175 -6.86 0.00 13.58
N LEU A 176 -6.71 -0.09 12.25
CA LEU A 176 -7.81 0.01 11.28
C LEU A 176 -7.49 -0.85 10.06
N VAL A 177 -8.45 -1.62 9.59
CA VAL A 177 -8.39 -2.36 8.34
C VAL A 177 -9.22 -1.61 7.29
N ILE A 178 -8.58 -1.12 6.24
CA ILE A 178 -9.21 -0.39 5.15
C ILE A 178 -9.36 -1.35 3.96
N CYS A 179 -10.55 -1.85 3.75
CA CYS A 179 -10.87 -2.77 2.67
C CYS A 179 -11.10 -2.00 1.35
N ASP A 180 -10.82 -2.62 0.22
CA ASP A 180 -11.08 -2.02 -1.11
C ASP A 180 -12.53 -2.22 -1.58
N SER A 181 -13.29 -3.08 -0.89
CA SER A 181 -14.71 -3.30 -1.17
C SER A 181 -15.47 -3.75 0.09
N ILE A 182 -16.79 -3.56 0.06
CA ILE A 182 -17.68 -4.04 1.10
C ILE A 182 -17.64 -5.57 1.25
N ASN A 183 -17.35 -6.31 0.18
CA ASN A 183 -17.26 -7.76 0.23
C ASN A 183 -15.98 -8.21 0.96
N ILE A 184 -14.89 -7.51 0.81
CA ILE A 184 -13.67 -7.76 1.59
C ILE A 184 -13.89 -7.40 3.07
N GLU A 185 -14.60 -6.31 3.36
CA GLU A 185 -14.95 -5.96 4.74
C GLU A 185 -15.78 -7.07 5.41
N LYS A 186 -16.83 -7.56 4.75
CA LYS A 186 -17.65 -8.69 5.21
C LYS A 186 -16.81 -9.95 5.43
N TYR A 187 -15.84 -10.22 4.54
CA TYR A 187 -14.93 -11.35 4.69
C TYR A 187 -14.02 -11.19 5.92
N ILE A 188 -13.47 -10.00 6.17
CA ILE A 188 -12.63 -9.74 7.35
C ILE A 188 -13.42 -10.01 8.64
N HIS A 189 -14.64 -9.52 8.74
CA HIS A 189 -15.51 -9.80 9.89
C HIS A 189 -15.81 -11.30 10.03
N LYS A 190 -16.25 -11.96 8.95
CA LYS A 190 -16.53 -13.40 8.95
C LYS A 190 -15.34 -14.24 9.44
N CYS A 191 -14.10 -13.83 9.10
CA CYS A 191 -12.91 -14.62 9.42
C CYS A 191 -12.26 -14.24 10.74
N TYR A 192 -12.38 -12.99 11.19
CA TYR A 192 -11.51 -12.43 12.24
C TYR A 192 -12.25 -11.79 13.42
N ASP A 193 -13.57 -11.73 13.43
CA ASP A 193 -14.31 -11.29 14.61
C ASP A 193 -13.99 -12.19 15.81
N GLY A 194 -13.82 -11.57 16.96
CA GLY A 194 -13.40 -12.24 18.19
C GLY A 194 -11.95 -12.72 18.23
N LYS A 195 -11.15 -12.51 17.14
CA LYS A 195 -9.77 -13.02 17.04
C LYS A 195 -8.69 -11.94 17.18
N GLY A 196 -9.08 -10.71 17.43
CA GLY A 196 -8.18 -9.59 17.69
C GLY A 196 -7.48 -9.69 19.04
N ILE A 197 -6.76 -8.64 19.42
CA ILE A 197 -6.13 -8.54 20.74
C ILE A 197 -7.24 -8.52 21.80
N HIS A 198 -7.13 -9.36 22.82
CA HIS A 198 -8.14 -9.52 23.87
C HIS A 198 -9.55 -9.88 23.35
N GLY A 199 -9.64 -10.63 22.26
CA GLY A 199 -10.92 -11.06 21.68
C GLY A 199 -11.70 -9.96 20.97
N ARG A 200 -11.08 -8.82 20.65
CA ARG A 200 -11.75 -7.73 19.96
C ARG A 200 -11.98 -8.05 18.48
N ASN A 201 -13.04 -7.47 17.95
CA ASN A 201 -13.27 -7.45 16.50
C ASN A 201 -12.29 -6.50 15.82
N PRO A 202 -11.87 -6.78 14.56
CA PRO A 202 -11.14 -5.81 13.77
C PRO A 202 -11.98 -4.53 13.60
N ARG A 203 -11.35 -3.38 13.72
CA ARG A 203 -11.98 -2.12 13.27
C ARG A 203 -11.79 -2.04 11.77
N THR A 204 -12.87 -1.87 11.04
CA THR A 204 -12.85 -1.87 9.58
C THR A 204 -13.51 -0.62 9.01
N THR A 205 -13.18 -0.31 7.79
CA THR A 205 -13.91 0.57 6.88
C THR A 205 -13.58 0.12 5.45
N PHE A 206 -14.32 0.59 4.47
CA PHE A 206 -13.93 0.36 3.09
C PHE A 206 -13.79 1.67 2.32
N ILE A 207 -12.81 1.67 1.40
CA ILE A 207 -12.59 2.74 0.44
C ILE A 207 -12.49 2.05 -0.92
N ALA A 208 -13.55 2.14 -1.71
CA ALA A 208 -13.57 1.56 -3.05
C ALA A 208 -12.55 2.28 -3.95
N TYR A 209 -11.84 1.52 -4.76
CA TYR A 209 -11.01 2.11 -5.80
C TYR A 209 -11.94 2.76 -6.83
N GLY A 210 -11.64 4.02 -7.15
CA GLY A 210 -12.31 4.74 -8.21
C GLY A 210 -11.88 4.23 -9.59
N ALA A 211 -12.66 4.59 -10.60
CA ALA A 211 -12.28 4.46 -11.99
C ALA A 211 -12.29 5.84 -12.66
N ASP A 212 -11.38 6.07 -13.58
CA ASP A 212 -11.46 7.26 -14.42
C ASP A 212 -12.67 7.13 -15.35
N LEU A 213 -13.50 8.16 -15.43
CA LEU A 213 -14.68 8.22 -16.31
C LEU A 213 -14.29 8.47 -17.78
N THR A 214 -13.18 7.91 -18.21
CA THR A 214 -12.75 8.00 -19.59
C THR A 214 -13.48 6.95 -20.42
N LEU A 215 -14.39 7.40 -21.27
CA LEU A 215 -15.05 6.52 -22.22
C LEU A 215 -14.05 6.09 -23.31
N SER A 216 -14.14 4.83 -23.69
CA SER A 216 -13.43 4.33 -24.87
C SER A 216 -13.84 5.15 -26.11
N LYS A 217 -12.87 5.51 -26.92
CA LYS A 217 -13.12 6.10 -28.25
C LYS A 217 -13.37 5.03 -29.32
N LEU A 218 -13.19 3.76 -28.96
CA LEU A 218 -13.47 2.64 -29.85
C LEU A 218 -14.98 2.43 -29.93
N THR A 219 -15.51 2.26 -31.12
CA THR A 219 -16.86 1.82 -31.38
C THR A 219 -16.88 0.30 -31.52
N ASP A 220 -18.07 -0.32 -31.46
CA ASP A 220 -18.19 -1.77 -31.60
C ASP A 220 -17.69 -2.30 -32.97
N ASP A 221 -17.65 -1.43 -33.98
CA ASP A 221 -17.15 -1.72 -35.32
C ASP A 221 -15.66 -1.41 -35.51
N ASP A 222 -14.95 -0.95 -34.44
CA ASP A 222 -13.53 -0.66 -34.55
C ASP A 222 -12.73 -1.92 -34.86
N GLU A 223 -11.99 -1.88 -35.97
CA GLU A 223 -11.27 -3.03 -36.50
C GLU A 223 -10.29 -3.64 -35.47
N LYS A 224 -9.68 -2.82 -34.62
CA LYS A 224 -8.78 -3.28 -33.57
C LYS A 224 -9.53 -4.05 -32.49
N LEU A 225 -10.75 -3.61 -32.13
CA LEU A 225 -11.58 -4.26 -31.16
C LEU A 225 -12.13 -5.59 -31.71
N VAL A 226 -12.63 -5.59 -32.95
CA VAL A 226 -13.12 -6.79 -33.64
C VAL A 226 -12.02 -7.86 -33.77
N ASN A 227 -10.81 -7.46 -34.17
CA ASN A 227 -9.68 -8.38 -34.27
C ASN A 227 -9.26 -8.92 -32.91
N TRP A 228 -9.26 -8.09 -31.87
CA TRP A 228 -8.98 -8.55 -30.51
C TRP A 228 -9.99 -9.60 -30.02
N TYR A 229 -11.28 -9.41 -30.27
CA TYR A 229 -12.31 -10.41 -29.95
C TYR A 229 -12.09 -11.73 -30.69
N LYS A 230 -11.82 -11.67 -32.01
CA LYS A 230 -11.52 -12.86 -32.83
C LYS A 230 -10.31 -13.62 -32.28
N ASP A 231 -9.23 -12.93 -31.93
CA ASP A 231 -8.01 -13.53 -31.37
C ASP A 231 -8.26 -14.22 -30.01
N LYS A 232 -9.27 -13.79 -29.27
CA LYS A 232 -9.68 -14.37 -27.99
C LYS A 232 -10.76 -15.44 -28.11
N GLY A 233 -11.27 -15.69 -29.32
CA GLY A 233 -12.35 -16.64 -29.54
C GLY A 233 -13.70 -16.19 -28.96
N LEU A 234 -13.92 -14.87 -28.85
CA LEU A 234 -15.14 -14.26 -28.35
C LEU A 234 -16.03 -13.75 -29.47
#